data_52d009375432372ed056878fa68bf37a
#
_entry.id   52d009375432372ed056878fa68bf37a
#
_cell.length_a   1.000
_cell.length_b   1.000
_cell.length_c   1.000
_cell.angle_alpha   90.00
_cell.angle_beta   90.00
_cell.angle_gamma   90.00
#
_symmetry.space_group_name_H-M   'P 1'
#
loop_
_entity.id
_entity.type
_entity.pdbx_description
1 polymer ?
#
loop_
_entity_poly.entity_id
_entity_poly.type
_entity_poly.pdbx_seq_one_letter_code
_entity_poly.pdbx_strand_id
1 'polypeptide(L)'
;MPAFHATRKRSAWRWLRTLAWSLLYPACVSVVSAEESPQAILAFDNPVQQYGSIARTRLEGWRSLIDAARELTDLEKLQRVNEFFNQVTFVNDIDHWGVEDYWATPTQLLTSNGGDCEDFSIAKYFTLRQMGIPADHLRLTYVKALKLNQAHMVLTYFKTPGVDPLVLDNLVNGIEKASNRDDLLPVYSFNAEGLWLARERGNEQHIGKPERLSRWQEVVARINTEQMP
;
A
#
# COMPACT_ATOMS: atom_id res chain seq x y z
N MET A 1 -4.55 -61.94 38.87
CA MET A 1 -4.24 -62.15 40.33
C MET A 1 -3.35 -61.01 40.75
N PRO A 2 -3.54 -60.43 41.92
CA PRO A 2 -4.77 -60.21 42.67
C PRO A 2 -5.09 -58.72 42.85
N ALA A 3 -6.35 -58.53 43.17
CA ALA A 3 -7.04 -57.44 43.76
C ALA A 3 -6.62 -57.12 45.21
N PHE A 4 -6.86 -55.91 45.68
CA PHE A 4 -7.24 -55.53 47.05
C PHE A 4 -7.85 -54.13 46.96
N HIS A 5 -9.03 -53.96 47.15
CA HIS A 5 -10.05 -53.88 48.24
C HIS A 5 -9.70 -52.88 49.35
N ALA A 6 -10.72 -52.04 49.53
CA ALA A 6 -11.30 -51.47 50.76
C ALA A 6 -10.66 -50.14 51.25
N THR A 7 -11.33 -49.19 51.84
CA THR A 7 -12.65 -49.09 52.50
C THR A 7 -13.00 -47.60 52.74
N ARG A 8 -14.18 -47.28 52.53
CA ARG A 8 -15.19 -46.42 53.15
C ARG A 8 -14.86 -45.88 54.56
N LYS A 9 -14.93 -44.55 54.78
CA LYS A 9 -15.50 -44.01 56.02
C LYS A 9 -16.33 -42.75 55.74
N ARG A 10 -17.61 -42.88 56.14
CA ARG A 10 -18.58 -41.78 56.27
C ARG A 10 -18.32 -41.10 57.61
N SER A 11 -18.50 -39.77 57.68
CA SER A 11 -19.01 -39.13 58.89
C SER A 11 -19.84 -37.91 58.50
N ALA A 12 -21.07 -38.02 58.91
CA ALA A 12 -22.05 -36.93 58.88
C ALA A 12 -21.82 -36.02 60.11
N TRP A 13 -22.22 -34.80 60.01
CA TRP A 13 -22.79 -33.90 61.01
C TRP A 13 -22.52 -32.46 60.55
N ARG A 14 -23.37 -31.52 60.59
CA ARG A 14 -24.66 -31.09 61.19
C ARG A 14 -24.99 -29.73 60.61
N TRP A 15 -26.25 -29.51 60.45
CA TRP A 15 -26.99 -28.26 60.11
C TRP A 15 -26.50 -27.01 60.88
N LEU A 16 -26.33 -25.90 60.18
CA LEU A 16 -26.65 -24.57 60.70
C LEU A 16 -27.15 -23.68 59.56
N ARG A 17 -28.41 -23.32 59.72
CA ARG A 17 -29.11 -22.30 58.89
C ARG A 17 -28.58 -20.94 59.25
N THR A 18 -28.09 -20.21 58.28
CA THR A 18 -27.99 -18.76 58.39
C THR A 18 -28.65 -18.13 57.14
N LEU A 19 -29.73 -17.41 57.41
CA LEU A 19 -30.38 -16.48 56.50
C LEU A 19 -29.39 -15.42 56.11
N ALA A 20 -29.09 -15.26 54.81
CA ALA A 20 -28.41 -14.12 54.30
C ALA A 20 -29.28 -13.45 53.22
N TRP A 21 -29.61 -12.24 53.48
CA TRP A 21 -30.39 -11.33 52.67
C TRP A 21 -29.87 -11.19 51.24
N SER A 22 -30.76 -11.42 50.30
CA SER A 22 -30.55 -11.13 48.88
C SER A 22 -30.64 -9.62 48.68
N LEU A 23 -29.53 -8.95 48.61
CA LEU A 23 -29.46 -7.59 48.04
C LEU A 23 -29.43 -7.73 46.51
N LEU A 24 -30.56 -7.47 45.89
CA LEU A 24 -30.68 -7.21 44.46
C LEU A 24 -29.94 -5.91 44.14
N TYR A 25 -28.73 -6.03 43.59
CA TYR A 25 -28.08 -4.95 42.89
C TYR A 25 -28.63 -4.89 41.47
N PRO A 26 -29.23 -3.78 41.02
CA PRO A 26 -29.55 -3.62 39.62
C PRO A 26 -28.21 -3.42 38.90
N ALA A 27 -27.86 -4.36 38.02
CA ALA A 27 -26.79 -4.21 37.05
C ALA A 27 -27.15 -3.05 36.11
N CYS A 28 -26.59 -1.89 36.39
CA CYS A 28 -26.59 -0.80 35.43
C CYS A 28 -25.71 -1.22 34.26
N VAL A 29 -26.31 -1.74 33.20
CA VAL A 29 -25.65 -1.94 31.92
C VAL A 29 -25.42 -0.55 31.33
N SER A 30 -24.25 0.02 31.60
CA SER A 30 -23.78 1.18 30.87
C SER A 30 -23.55 0.76 29.43
N VAL A 31 -24.48 1.14 28.56
CA VAL A 31 -24.24 1.15 27.12
C VAL A 31 -23.13 2.16 26.89
N VAL A 32 -21.90 1.70 26.78
CA VAL A 32 -20.79 2.51 26.28
C VAL A 32 -21.08 2.72 24.81
N SER A 33 -21.71 3.83 24.48
CA SER A 33 -21.69 4.37 23.14
C SER A 33 -20.21 4.50 22.78
N ALA A 34 -19.74 3.79 21.78
CA ALA A 34 -18.46 4.04 21.18
C ALA A 34 -18.54 5.45 20.57
N GLU A 35 -18.20 6.48 21.34
CA GLU A 35 -17.80 7.76 20.80
C GLU A 35 -16.56 7.48 19.97
N GLU A 36 -16.69 7.61 18.63
CA GLU A 36 -15.54 7.70 17.74
C GLU A 36 -14.62 8.76 18.31
N SER A 37 -13.48 8.30 18.82
CA SER A 37 -12.55 9.19 19.48
C SER A 37 -12.06 10.26 18.48
N PRO A 38 -11.96 11.54 18.87
CA PRO A 38 -11.39 12.62 18.04
C PRO A 38 -9.97 12.34 17.56
N GLN A 39 -9.31 11.31 18.07
CA GLN A 39 -7.96 10.89 17.68
C GLN A 39 -7.87 10.30 16.25
N ALA A 40 -8.96 9.78 15.68
CA ALA A 40 -8.96 9.30 14.29
C ALA A 40 -8.85 10.47 13.28
N ILE A 41 -9.33 11.67 13.66
CA ILE A 41 -9.23 12.88 12.81
C ILE A 41 -7.82 13.49 12.90
N LEU A 42 -7.10 13.26 13.99
CA LEU A 42 -5.75 13.83 14.23
C LEU A 42 -4.64 13.05 13.51
N ALA A 43 -4.89 11.81 13.05
CA ALA A 43 -3.88 11.02 12.32
C ALA A 43 -3.55 11.60 10.94
N PHE A 44 -4.49 12.37 10.34
CA PHE A 44 -4.25 13.08 9.07
C PHE A 44 -3.46 14.38 9.23
N ASP A 45 -3.49 15.01 10.40
CA ASP A 45 -2.79 16.27 10.63
C ASP A 45 -1.28 16.08 10.90
N ASN A 46 -0.84 14.87 11.23
CA ASN A 46 0.54 14.63 11.66
C ASN A 46 1.59 14.81 10.54
N PRO A 47 1.40 14.29 9.32
CA PRO A 47 2.32 14.58 8.20
C PRO A 47 2.26 16.05 7.77
N VAL A 48 1.06 16.66 7.84
CA VAL A 48 0.84 18.05 7.43
C VAL A 48 1.48 19.05 8.40
N GLN A 49 1.49 18.76 9.70
CA GLN A 49 2.18 19.59 10.69
C GLN A 49 3.71 19.56 10.51
N GLN A 50 4.25 18.42 10.09
CA GLN A 50 5.68 18.26 9.85
C GLN A 50 6.16 18.98 8.59
N TYR A 51 5.36 18.99 7.50
CA TYR A 51 5.78 19.50 6.19
C TYR A 51 5.09 20.81 5.77
N GLY A 52 4.12 21.33 6.55
CA GLY A 52 3.51 22.64 6.36
C GLY A 52 2.43 22.72 5.25
N SER A 53 2.06 23.97 4.93
CA SER A 53 0.93 24.25 4.02
C SER A 53 1.13 23.75 2.59
N ILE A 54 2.38 23.74 2.10
CA ILE A 54 2.69 23.29 0.74
C ILE A 54 2.44 21.78 0.58
N ALA A 55 2.78 20.98 1.59
CA ALA A 55 2.46 19.55 1.61
C ALA A 55 0.95 19.30 1.60
N ARG A 56 0.20 20.09 2.37
CA ARG A 56 -1.27 20.06 2.36
C ARG A 56 -1.82 20.30 0.95
N THR A 57 -1.34 21.33 0.25
CA THR A 57 -1.78 21.64 -1.12
C THR A 57 -1.52 20.48 -2.08
N ARG A 58 -0.38 19.77 -1.95
CA ARG A 58 -0.10 18.58 -2.77
C ARG A 58 -1.06 17.43 -2.47
N LEU A 59 -1.35 17.16 -1.20
CA LEU A 59 -2.31 16.12 -0.80
C LEU A 59 -3.74 16.45 -1.24
N GLU A 60 -4.17 17.69 -1.14
CA GLU A 60 -5.46 18.17 -1.62
C GLU A 60 -5.55 18.05 -3.16
N GLY A 61 -4.48 18.40 -3.88
CA GLY A 61 -4.37 18.21 -5.32
C GLY A 61 -4.47 16.73 -5.71
N TRP A 62 -3.83 15.84 -4.96
CA TRP A 62 -3.92 14.40 -5.17
C TRP A 62 -5.34 13.87 -4.95
N ARG A 63 -6.01 14.28 -3.88
CA ARG A 63 -7.43 13.96 -3.63
C ARG A 63 -8.32 14.42 -4.78
N SER A 64 -8.17 15.67 -5.21
CA SER A 64 -8.93 16.24 -6.31
C SER A 64 -8.70 15.49 -7.63
N LEU A 65 -7.46 15.01 -7.87
CA LEU A 65 -7.13 14.18 -9.02
C LEU A 65 -7.89 12.84 -9.01
N ILE A 66 -7.96 12.18 -7.85
CA ILE A 66 -8.69 10.91 -7.67
C ILE A 66 -10.20 11.13 -7.84
N ASP A 67 -10.75 12.17 -7.21
CA ASP A 67 -12.18 12.49 -7.27
C ASP A 67 -12.65 12.80 -8.70
N ALA A 68 -11.80 13.44 -9.50
CA ALA A 68 -12.09 13.75 -10.91
C ALA A 68 -12.06 12.53 -11.84
N ALA A 69 -11.63 11.36 -11.36
CA ALA A 69 -11.39 10.18 -12.22
C ALA A 69 -12.65 9.51 -12.77
N ARG A 70 -13.82 9.76 -12.18
CA ARG A 70 -15.06 9.03 -12.48
C ARG A 70 -15.47 9.10 -13.94
N GLU A 71 -15.25 10.26 -14.59
CA GLU A 71 -15.64 10.54 -15.97
C GLU A 71 -14.49 10.32 -16.98
N LEU A 72 -13.32 9.88 -16.50
CA LEU A 72 -12.12 9.78 -17.34
C LEU A 72 -11.98 8.37 -17.93
N THR A 73 -11.52 8.33 -19.17
CA THR A 73 -11.01 7.10 -19.78
C THR A 73 -9.70 6.66 -19.10
N ASP A 74 -9.33 5.39 -19.22
CA ASP A 74 -8.07 4.90 -18.66
C ASP A 74 -6.86 5.71 -19.14
N LEU A 75 -6.80 6.04 -20.43
CA LEU A 75 -5.70 6.83 -20.99
C LEU A 75 -5.60 8.21 -20.35
N GLU A 76 -6.72 8.89 -20.15
CA GLU A 76 -6.75 10.20 -19.48
C GLU A 76 -6.32 10.07 -18.01
N LYS A 77 -6.73 9.01 -17.31
CA LYS A 77 -6.26 8.72 -15.95
C LYS A 77 -4.74 8.54 -15.91
N LEU A 78 -4.20 7.71 -16.81
CA LEU A 78 -2.76 7.48 -16.93
C LEU A 78 -1.99 8.80 -17.16
N GLN A 79 -2.44 9.63 -18.09
CA GLN A 79 -1.81 10.90 -18.41
C GLN A 79 -1.81 11.86 -17.21
N ARG A 80 -2.97 12.07 -16.58
CA ARG A 80 -3.09 12.99 -15.44
C ARG A 80 -2.27 12.52 -14.23
N VAL A 81 -2.27 11.23 -13.95
CA VAL A 81 -1.47 10.66 -12.84
C VAL A 81 0.02 10.79 -13.14
N ASN A 82 0.45 10.47 -14.35
CA ASN A 82 1.86 10.62 -14.73
C ASN A 82 2.32 12.08 -14.63
N GLU A 83 1.56 13.03 -15.19
CA GLU A 83 1.84 14.47 -15.12
C GLU A 83 1.88 14.97 -13.67
N PHE A 84 0.95 14.54 -12.83
CA PHE A 84 0.86 14.98 -11.44
C PHE A 84 2.08 14.57 -10.63
N PHE A 85 2.44 13.29 -10.65
CA PHE A 85 3.58 12.81 -9.87
C PHE A 85 4.93 13.26 -10.44
N ASN A 86 5.06 13.43 -11.75
CA ASN A 86 6.29 13.91 -12.36
C ASN A 86 6.64 15.38 -12.01
N GLN A 87 5.79 16.09 -11.27
CA GLN A 87 6.11 17.39 -10.67
C GLN A 87 6.89 17.29 -9.36
N VAL A 88 6.94 16.11 -8.73
CA VAL A 88 7.71 15.87 -7.52
C VAL A 88 9.21 15.88 -7.88
N THR A 89 10.02 16.35 -6.96
CA THR A 89 11.48 16.42 -7.15
C THR A 89 12.09 15.02 -7.09
N PHE A 90 12.91 14.66 -8.08
CA PHE A 90 13.71 13.44 -8.00
C PHE A 90 14.85 13.63 -6.99
N VAL A 91 14.94 12.75 -6.00
CA VAL A 91 16.00 12.72 -4.98
C VAL A 91 16.32 11.26 -4.69
N ASN A 92 17.59 10.89 -4.66
CA ASN A 92 18.00 9.54 -4.27
C ASN A 92 17.69 9.29 -2.80
N ASP A 93 17.38 8.07 -2.45
CA ASP A 93 17.00 7.64 -1.11
C ASP A 93 18.04 8.00 -0.04
N ILE A 94 19.31 7.78 -0.33
CA ILE A 94 20.38 8.08 0.62
C ILE A 94 20.43 9.57 0.99
N ASP A 95 20.12 10.46 0.04
CA ASP A 95 20.12 11.90 0.24
C ASP A 95 18.80 12.37 0.90
N HIS A 96 17.70 11.65 0.66
CA HIS A 96 16.37 12.03 1.13
C HIS A 96 15.99 11.40 2.46
N TRP A 97 16.24 10.10 2.62
CA TRP A 97 15.85 9.30 3.78
C TRP A 97 17.01 8.89 4.68
N GLY A 98 18.28 9.08 4.21
CA GLY A 98 19.47 8.66 4.93
C GLY A 98 19.72 7.15 4.94
N VAL A 99 18.98 6.40 4.14
CA VAL A 99 19.12 4.96 3.95
C VAL A 99 19.11 4.63 2.46
N GLU A 100 19.70 3.52 2.06
CA GLU A 100 19.65 3.05 0.68
C GLU A 100 18.33 2.32 0.43
N ASP A 101 17.71 2.55 -0.74
CA ASP A 101 16.57 1.80 -1.27
C ASP A 101 15.36 1.74 -0.29
N TYR A 102 14.79 2.94 0.03
CA TYR A 102 13.60 3.14 0.84
C TYR A 102 12.38 3.36 -0.06
N TRP A 103 11.41 2.49 -0.03
CA TRP A 103 10.19 2.62 -0.83
C TRP A 103 9.15 3.45 -0.09
N ALA A 104 9.01 4.72 -0.47
CA ALA A 104 8.07 5.63 0.17
C ALA A 104 6.60 5.34 -0.20
N THR A 105 5.69 5.68 0.71
CA THR A 105 4.26 5.70 0.40
C THR A 105 3.91 6.92 -0.47
N PRO A 106 2.77 6.90 -1.18
CA PRO A 106 2.32 8.09 -1.92
C PRO A 106 2.20 9.35 -1.03
N THR A 107 1.77 9.19 0.22
CA THR A 107 1.70 10.27 1.20
C THR A 107 3.09 10.80 1.55
N GLN A 108 4.04 9.92 1.79
CA GLN A 108 5.42 10.31 2.10
C GLN A 108 6.07 11.05 0.92
N LEU A 109 5.95 10.53 -0.31
CA LEU A 109 6.43 11.17 -1.53
C LEU A 109 5.87 12.59 -1.68
N LEU A 110 4.56 12.78 -1.50
CA LEU A 110 3.90 14.07 -1.67
C LEU A 110 4.18 15.04 -0.53
N THR A 111 4.31 14.56 0.70
CA THR A 111 4.57 15.44 1.85
C THR A 111 6.00 15.92 1.89
N SER A 112 6.96 15.06 1.58
CA SER A 112 8.39 15.42 1.52
C SER A 112 8.76 16.14 0.21
N ASN A 113 7.97 15.99 -0.85
CA ASN A 113 8.24 16.46 -2.21
C ASN A 113 9.55 15.92 -2.79
N GLY A 114 9.87 14.70 -2.46
CA GLY A 114 11.07 14.04 -2.94
C GLY A 114 10.97 12.53 -2.91
N GLY A 115 11.62 11.88 -3.85
CA GLY A 115 11.73 10.43 -3.94
C GLY A 115 12.42 10.01 -5.23
N ASP A 116 12.69 8.72 -5.38
CA ASP A 116 13.30 8.18 -6.58
C ASP A 116 12.35 7.29 -7.41
N CYS A 117 12.88 6.48 -8.32
CA CYS A 117 12.05 5.86 -9.38
C CYS A 117 10.97 4.91 -8.86
N GLU A 118 11.24 4.17 -7.80
CA GLU A 118 10.25 3.27 -7.20
C GLU A 118 9.13 4.04 -6.51
N ASP A 119 9.44 5.14 -5.84
CA ASP A 119 8.45 5.98 -5.15
C ASP A 119 7.44 6.56 -6.14
N PHE A 120 7.92 7.08 -7.28
CA PHE A 120 7.06 7.55 -8.36
C PHE A 120 6.19 6.43 -8.91
N SER A 121 6.76 5.25 -9.14
CA SER A 121 6.06 4.11 -9.72
C SER A 121 4.99 3.57 -8.76
N ILE A 122 5.31 3.46 -7.46
CA ILE A 122 4.40 3.05 -6.39
C ILE A 122 3.25 4.05 -6.25
N ALA A 123 3.55 5.35 -6.21
CA ALA A 123 2.53 6.38 -6.07
C ALA A 123 1.56 6.39 -7.25
N LYS A 124 2.06 6.27 -8.48
CA LYS A 124 1.24 6.14 -9.68
C LYS A 124 0.38 4.88 -9.64
N TYR A 125 0.95 3.73 -9.25
CA TYR A 125 0.24 2.47 -9.14
C TYR A 125 -0.96 2.58 -8.18
N PHE A 126 -0.75 2.99 -6.94
CA PHE A 126 -1.82 3.06 -5.95
C PHE A 126 -2.89 4.10 -6.31
N THR A 127 -2.49 5.23 -6.87
CA THR A 127 -3.42 6.27 -7.35
C THR A 127 -4.31 5.73 -8.46
N LEU A 128 -3.75 5.08 -9.48
CA LEU A 128 -4.52 4.48 -10.58
C LEU A 128 -5.44 3.36 -10.09
N ARG A 129 -5.01 2.58 -9.10
CA ARG A 129 -5.87 1.59 -8.43
C ARG A 129 -7.08 2.24 -7.77
N GLN A 130 -6.91 3.36 -7.07
CA GLN A 130 -8.02 4.13 -6.48
C GLN A 130 -8.93 4.75 -7.54
N MET A 131 -8.37 5.16 -8.69
CA MET A 131 -9.13 5.64 -9.85
C MET A 131 -9.86 4.53 -10.60
N GLY A 132 -9.84 3.27 -10.11
CA GLY A 132 -10.61 2.15 -10.62
C GLY A 132 -9.92 1.34 -11.73
N ILE A 133 -8.64 1.55 -12.01
CA ILE A 133 -7.90 0.67 -12.95
C ILE A 133 -7.63 -0.68 -12.26
N PRO A 134 -7.98 -1.82 -12.85
CA PRO A 134 -7.77 -3.15 -12.29
C PRO A 134 -6.29 -3.46 -12.02
N ALA A 135 -6.00 -4.28 -10.98
CA ALA A 135 -4.62 -4.60 -10.60
C ALA A 135 -3.86 -5.36 -11.69
N ASP A 136 -4.54 -6.25 -12.40
CA ASP A 136 -4.00 -7.04 -13.49
C ASP A 136 -3.60 -6.22 -14.73
N HIS A 137 -4.09 -4.98 -14.83
CA HIS A 137 -3.70 -4.01 -15.87
C HIS A 137 -2.43 -3.22 -15.51
N LEU A 138 -1.97 -3.25 -14.26
CA LEU A 138 -0.87 -2.42 -13.77
C LEU A 138 0.27 -3.29 -13.24
N ARG A 139 1.52 -2.96 -13.60
CA ARG A 139 2.70 -3.59 -13.02
C ARG A 139 3.81 -2.60 -12.77
N LEU A 140 4.42 -2.68 -11.59
CA LEU A 140 5.71 -2.07 -11.34
C LEU A 140 6.76 -2.90 -12.06
N THR A 141 7.51 -2.29 -12.95
CA THR A 141 8.47 -2.98 -13.81
C THR A 141 9.88 -2.48 -13.55
N TYR A 142 10.70 -3.40 -13.03
CA TYR A 142 12.12 -3.15 -12.85
C TYR A 142 12.83 -3.31 -14.19
N VAL A 143 13.54 -2.29 -14.58
CA VAL A 143 14.24 -2.20 -15.86
C VAL A 143 15.71 -1.81 -15.67
N LYS A 144 16.55 -2.09 -16.64
CA LYS A 144 17.84 -1.42 -16.79
C LYS A 144 17.66 -0.24 -17.74
N ALA A 145 17.89 0.98 -17.25
CA ALA A 145 17.98 2.19 -18.07
C ALA A 145 19.34 2.19 -18.81
N LEU A 146 19.32 1.84 -20.09
CA LEU A 146 20.55 1.55 -20.86
C LEU A 146 21.43 2.78 -21.04
N LYS A 147 20.82 3.96 -21.29
CA LYS A 147 21.56 5.22 -21.47
C LYS A 147 22.23 5.69 -20.19
N LEU A 148 21.62 5.44 -19.05
CA LEU A 148 22.12 5.80 -17.72
C LEU A 148 22.97 4.69 -17.11
N ASN A 149 22.91 3.47 -17.69
CA ASN A 149 23.55 2.25 -17.20
C ASN A 149 23.25 1.93 -15.73
N GLN A 150 22.02 2.18 -15.30
CA GLN A 150 21.60 1.97 -13.91
C GLN A 150 20.25 1.23 -13.83
N ALA A 151 19.95 0.72 -12.65
CA ALA A 151 18.63 0.18 -12.30
C ALA A 151 17.59 1.31 -12.33
N HIS A 152 16.38 0.99 -12.74
CA HIS A 152 15.30 1.93 -12.79
C HIS A 152 13.94 1.19 -12.62
N MET A 153 12.93 1.88 -12.13
CA MET A 153 11.59 1.35 -12.01
C MET A 153 10.59 2.25 -12.73
N VAL A 154 9.68 1.64 -13.47
CA VAL A 154 8.60 2.30 -14.18
C VAL A 154 7.27 1.60 -13.89
N LEU A 155 6.16 2.30 -14.09
CA LEU A 155 4.85 1.67 -14.10
C LEU A 155 4.46 1.31 -15.53
N THR A 156 4.02 0.07 -15.75
CA THR A 156 3.48 -0.39 -17.03
C THR A 156 1.98 -0.64 -16.94
N TYR A 157 1.25 -0.23 -17.98
CA TYR A 157 -0.19 -0.43 -18.13
C TYR A 157 -0.49 -1.35 -19.32
N PHE A 158 -1.20 -2.43 -19.07
CA PHE A 158 -1.67 -3.41 -20.06
C PHE A 158 -3.17 -3.24 -20.25
N LYS A 159 -3.60 -2.75 -21.42
CA LYS A 159 -5.04 -2.66 -21.72
C LYS A 159 -5.70 -4.04 -21.74
N THR A 160 -4.99 -5.03 -22.24
CA THR A 160 -5.35 -6.46 -22.26
C THR A 160 -4.09 -7.29 -22.15
N PRO A 161 -4.16 -8.54 -21.64
CA PRO A 161 -3.01 -9.43 -21.58
C PRO A 161 -2.37 -9.64 -22.96
N GLY A 162 -1.04 -9.60 -23.03
CA GLY A 162 -0.26 -9.85 -24.26
C GLY A 162 -0.19 -8.68 -25.24
N VAL A 163 -0.79 -7.54 -24.91
CA VAL A 163 -0.63 -6.30 -25.69
C VAL A 163 0.61 -5.54 -25.21
N ASP A 164 1.30 -4.89 -26.14
CA ASP A 164 2.43 -4.00 -25.87
C ASP A 164 2.01 -2.91 -24.88
N PRO A 165 2.55 -2.88 -23.66
CA PRO A 165 2.07 -2.00 -22.60
C PRO A 165 2.48 -0.56 -22.81
N LEU A 166 1.74 0.35 -22.19
CA LEU A 166 2.13 1.74 -22.03
C LEU A 166 3.07 1.88 -20.82
N VAL A 167 4.07 2.74 -20.94
CA VAL A 167 5.09 3.01 -19.90
C VAL A 167 4.86 4.39 -19.33
N LEU A 168 4.68 4.46 -18.01
CA LEU A 168 4.66 5.68 -17.22
C LEU A 168 6.00 5.79 -16.48
N ASP A 169 6.75 6.83 -16.77
CA ASP A 169 8.11 7.03 -16.32
C ASP A 169 8.26 8.43 -15.68
N ASN A 170 9.15 8.57 -14.72
CA ASN A 170 9.50 9.88 -14.16
C ASN A 170 10.63 10.57 -14.94
N LEU A 171 11.42 9.81 -15.73
CA LEU A 171 12.46 10.35 -16.60
C LEU A 171 11.91 10.90 -17.92
N VAL A 172 10.76 10.40 -18.37
CA VAL A 172 10.12 10.78 -19.63
C VAL A 172 8.65 11.09 -19.39
N ASN A 173 8.23 12.35 -19.54
CA ASN A 173 6.87 12.77 -19.26
C ASN A 173 5.83 12.18 -20.23
N GLY A 174 6.22 11.88 -21.46
CA GLY A 174 5.34 11.25 -22.44
C GLY A 174 5.08 9.78 -22.12
N ILE A 175 3.82 9.35 -22.20
CA ILE A 175 3.46 7.94 -22.08
C ILE A 175 3.63 7.29 -23.45
N GLU A 176 4.51 6.29 -23.53
CA GLU A 176 4.83 5.60 -24.76
C GLU A 176 4.64 4.08 -24.62
N LYS A 177 4.53 3.39 -25.75
CA LYS A 177 4.55 1.92 -25.77
C LYS A 177 5.92 1.39 -25.37
N ALA A 178 5.96 0.26 -24.67
CA ALA A 178 7.22 -0.38 -24.30
C ALA A 178 8.11 -0.69 -25.50
N SER A 179 7.52 -1.03 -26.65
CA SER A 179 8.26 -1.23 -27.89
C SER A 179 9.01 0.00 -28.41
N ASN A 180 8.58 1.21 -28.04
CA ASN A 180 9.23 2.47 -28.40
C ASN A 180 10.30 2.91 -27.36
N ARG A 181 10.41 2.21 -26.23
CA ARG A 181 11.36 2.50 -25.16
C ARG A 181 12.59 1.60 -25.27
N ASP A 182 13.36 1.81 -26.36
CA ASP A 182 14.62 1.10 -26.61
C ASP A 182 15.69 1.35 -25.55
N ASP A 183 15.53 2.43 -24.81
CA ASP A 183 16.38 2.82 -23.69
C ASP A 183 16.15 1.99 -22.43
N LEU A 184 15.06 1.20 -22.35
CA LEU A 184 14.71 0.38 -21.20
C LEU A 184 14.78 -1.12 -21.52
N LEU A 185 15.50 -1.87 -20.71
CA LEU A 185 15.56 -3.33 -20.77
C LEU A 185 14.82 -3.91 -19.57
N PRO A 186 13.65 -4.53 -19.75
CA PRO A 186 12.88 -5.10 -18.63
C PRO A 186 13.61 -6.31 -18.02
N VAL A 187 13.54 -6.44 -16.70
CA VAL A 187 14.13 -7.54 -15.92
C VAL A 187 13.04 -8.37 -15.26
N TYR A 188 12.19 -7.75 -14.46
CA TYR A 188 11.02 -8.38 -13.86
C TYR A 188 9.94 -7.33 -13.61
N SER A 189 8.71 -7.78 -13.44
CA SER A 189 7.58 -6.94 -13.07
C SER A 189 6.75 -7.58 -11.96
N PHE A 190 6.01 -6.79 -11.21
CA PHE A 190 5.15 -7.26 -10.13
C PHE A 190 3.99 -6.30 -9.88
N ASN A 191 2.98 -6.80 -9.18
CA ASN A 191 1.88 -6.04 -8.63
C ASN A 191 1.36 -6.71 -7.35
N ALA A 192 0.17 -6.36 -6.87
CA ALA A 192 -0.43 -7.00 -5.69
C ALA A 192 -0.77 -8.50 -5.88
N GLU A 193 -0.81 -9.00 -7.12
CA GLU A 193 -1.31 -10.33 -7.45
C GLU A 193 -0.23 -11.30 -7.91
N GLY A 194 0.88 -10.80 -8.47
CA GLY A 194 1.89 -11.66 -9.07
C GLY A 194 3.27 -11.03 -9.24
N LEU A 195 4.20 -11.90 -9.59
CA LEU A 195 5.57 -11.59 -9.95
C LEU A 195 5.89 -12.28 -11.27
N TRP A 196 6.43 -11.53 -12.24
CA TRP A 196 6.76 -12.00 -13.57
C TRP A 196 8.22 -11.71 -13.90
N LEU A 197 8.89 -12.66 -14.53
CA LEU A 197 10.23 -12.49 -15.08
C LEU A 197 10.12 -12.11 -16.56
N ALA A 198 10.76 -11.04 -16.96
CA ALA A 198 10.88 -10.68 -18.36
C ALA A 198 11.83 -11.69 -19.07
N ARG A 199 11.39 -12.30 -20.16
CA ARG A 199 12.22 -13.19 -20.99
C ARG A 199 12.65 -12.51 -22.29
N GLU A 200 11.71 -11.83 -22.90
CA GLU A 200 11.89 -11.01 -24.10
C GLU A 200 10.89 -9.86 -24.04
N ARG A 201 11.08 -8.81 -24.84
CA ARG A 201 10.14 -7.68 -24.90
C ARG A 201 8.73 -8.20 -25.22
N GLY A 202 7.80 -8.00 -24.29
CA GLY A 202 6.40 -8.44 -24.42
C GLY A 202 6.14 -9.90 -24.04
N ASN A 203 7.15 -10.68 -23.67
CA ASN A 203 6.99 -12.05 -23.20
C ASN A 203 7.46 -12.16 -21.74
N GLU A 204 6.52 -12.37 -20.83
CA GLU A 204 6.76 -12.48 -19.39
C GLU A 204 6.32 -13.84 -18.87
N GLN A 205 7.11 -14.42 -17.98
CA GLN A 205 6.77 -15.65 -17.30
C GLN A 205 6.34 -15.35 -15.88
N HIS A 206 5.12 -15.70 -15.52
CA HIS A 206 4.68 -15.68 -14.12
C HIS A 206 5.53 -16.67 -13.30
N ILE A 207 6.19 -16.18 -12.26
CA ILE A 207 7.11 -16.96 -11.43
C ILE A 207 6.70 -17.06 -9.97
N GLY A 208 5.58 -16.47 -9.59
CA GLY A 208 5.05 -16.58 -8.23
C GLY A 208 4.29 -15.36 -7.77
N LYS A 209 4.22 -15.24 -6.46
CA LYS A 209 3.52 -14.16 -5.78
C LYS A 209 4.50 -13.08 -5.31
N PRO A 210 4.03 -11.83 -5.13
CA PRO A 210 4.86 -10.69 -4.74
C PRO A 210 5.35 -10.73 -3.29
N GLU A 211 4.88 -11.67 -2.47
CA GLU A 211 5.31 -11.82 -1.06
C GLU A 211 6.80 -12.17 -0.92
N ARG A 212 7.48 -12.47 -2.02
CA ARG A 212 8.94 -12.65 -2.05
C ARG A 212 9.71 -11.33 -2.05
N LEU A 213 9.02 -10.21 -2.29
CA LEU A 213 9.62 -8.88 -2.34
C LEU A 213 9.37 -8.19 -0.99
N SER A 214 10.32 -8.24 -0.07
CA SER A 214 10.18 -7.68 1.29
C SER A 214 9.82 -6.19 1.27
N ARG A 215 10.47 -5.38 0.43
CA ARG A 215 10.19 -3.96 0.32
C ARG A 215 8.77 -3.66 -0.17
N TRP A 216 8.26 -4.45 -1.10
CA TRP A 216 6.87 -4.35 -1.50
C TRP A 216 5.91 -4.63 -0.34
N GLN A 217 6.19 -5.67 0.45
CA GLN A 217 5.38 -5.99 1.63
C GLN A 217 5.42 -4.86 2.68
N GLU A 218 6.61 -4.30 2.91
CA GLU A 218 6.81 -3.20 3.87
C GLU A 218 6.05 -1.93 3.44
N VAL A 219 6.14 -1.51 2.18
CA VAL A 219 5.43 -0.32 1.69
C VAL A 219 3.91 -0.54 1.67
N VAL A 220 3.44 -1.72 1.26
CA VAL A 220 2.00 -2.06 1.30
C VAL A 220 1.47 -2.04 2.73
N ALA A 221 2.21 -2.59 3.70
CA ALA A 221 1.83 -2.56 5.10
C ALA A 221 1.69 -1.11 5.62
N ARG A 222 2.62 -0.22 5.26
CA ARG A 222 2.54 1.21 5.61
C ARG A 222 1.35 1.90 4.93
N ILE A 223 1.14 1.67 3.64
CA ILE A 223 0.00 2.23 2.89
C ILE A 223 -1.34 1.80 3.51
N ASN A 224 -1.45 0.54 3.96
CA ASN A 224 -2.67 0.04 4.60
C ASN A 224 -2.94 0.67 5.98
N THR A 225 -1.91 1.21 6.65
CA THR A 225 -2.06 1.96 7.92
C THR A 225 -2.29 3.45 7.70
N GLU A 226 -1.91 3.97 6.53
CA GLU A 226 -2.20 5.33 6.11
C GLU A 226 -3.62 5.36 5.50
N GLN A 227 -4.44 6.29 5.97
CA GLN A 227 -5.70 6.55 5.28
C GLN A 227 -5.39 7.34 4.01
N MET A 228 -5.29 6.65 2.88
CA MET A 228 -5.19 7.34 1.58
C MET A 228 -6.48 8.12 1.29
N PRO A 229 -6.41 9.23 0.56
CA PRO A 229 -7.56 10.08 0.27
C PRO A 229 -8.68 9.36 -0.46
#